data_58fbb380a92ecdb31742700df33ec6ae
#
_entry.id   58fbb380a92ecdb31742700df33ec6ae
#
_cell.length_a   1.000
_cell.length_b   1.000
_cell.length_c   1.000
_cell.angle_alpha   90.00
_cell.angle_beta   90.00
_cell.angle_gamma   90.00
#
_symmetry.space_group_name_H-M   'P 1'
#
loop_
_entity.id
_entity.type
_entity.pdbx_description
1 polymer ?
#
loop_
_entity_poly.entity_id
_entity_poly.type
_entity_poly.pdbx_seq_one_letter_code
_entity_poly.pdbx_strand_id
1 'polypeptide(L)'
;MPRTTRHHGRWTIADRIASAWHYLPVEVPAGSCGLRVGLEYDRSAAVLDLGCTGPAGFRGWSGGARRSFAIAPDAATPGYLPGELEPGTWQVIIGIHQLPPGGVDYRLTAEVSSRPGELRPEPVPAPPPPLPPGERPPPRQLPARPGRRWLAGDLHTHTVHSDGAQTVAELSRFAAGLGLDFVAVTDHNTVSHHRELPAVAARHGITLLPGQEVTTAGGHAGALGEVGWIDFRLPADSWLEQTQRRGGLLSVNHPIAGHVSWTLPMRGRPPLVEVWHWSWLDLRWTMPLAWWLAWDPGAVPVGGSDWHRPGSDAPPGTPTTWVECAADGPAAVLDGLRDGRVAISGRRDGPVLLRSGDEMIAVDAEGATLVGPDGPRARVRRPRESFPGAAGHQRLLDDTGATLALTR
;
A
#
# COMPACT_ATOMS: atom_id res chain seq x y z
N MET A 1 -1.24 -4.10 40.48
CA MET A 1 -1.54 -5.16 39.48
C MET A 1 -2.33 -4.50 38.37
N PRO A 2 -2.19 -4.91 37.12
CA PRO A 2 -3.00 -4.42 36.01
C PRO A 2 -4.48 -4.68 36.24
N ARG A 3 -5.31 -3.72 35.82
CA ARG A 3 -6.77 -3.92 35.75
C ARG A 3 -7.07 -4.76 34.51
N THR A 4 -7.80 -5.87 34.68
CA THR A 4 -8.11 -6.79 33.59
C THR A 4 -9.59 -6.75 33.23
N THR A 5 -9.91 -6.54 31.95
CA THR A 5 -11.27 -6.71 31.36
C THR A 5 -11.27 -7.95 30.48
N ARG A 6 -12.32 -8.74 30.54
CA ARG A 6 -12.47 -9.94 29.70
C ARG A 6 -13.80 -9.92 28.97
N HIS A 7 -13.74 -10.26 27.69
CA HIS A 7 -14.90 -10.52 26.85
C HIS A 7 -14.77 -11.93 26.27
N HIS A 8 -15.85 -12.67 26.21
CA HIS A 8 -15.91 -13.97 25.56
C HIS A 8 -17.28 -14.20 24.95
N GLY A 9 -17.34 -15.00 23.94
CA GLY A 9 -18.58 -15.30 23.22
C GLY A 9 -18.32 -16.09 21.96
N ARG A 10 -19.28 -16.03 21.07
CA ARG A 10 -19.20 -16.69 19.77
C ARG A 10 -19.61 -15.71 18.68
N TRP A 11 -18.74 -15.54 17.68
CA TRP A 11 -19.09 -14.80 16.47
C TRP A 11 -19.75 -15.74 15.45
N THR A 12 -20.82 -15.28 14.82
CA THR A 12 -21.62 -16.05 13.86
C THR A 12 -21.74 -15.28 12.54
N ILE A 13 -22.22 -15.98 11.50
CA ILE A 13 -22.54 -15.34 10.20
C ILE A 13 -23.59 -14.25 10.36
N ALA A 14 -24.57 -14.42 11.29
CA ALA A 14 -25.57 -13.39 11.58
C ALA A 14 -24.93 -12.11 12.13
N ASP A 15 -23.93 -12.21 13.00
CA ASP A 15 -23.19 -11.05 13.52
C ASP A 15 -22.44 -10.34 12.39
N ARG A 16 -21.77 -11.08 11.48
CA ARG A 16 -21.11 -10.49 10.32
C ARG A 16 -22.07 -9.78 9.37
N ILE A 17 -23.26 -10.33 9.16
CA ILE A 17 -24.31 -9.71 8.32
C ILE A 17 -24.84 -8.44 8.99
N ALA A 18 -25.00 -8.44 10.31
CA ALA A 18 -25.45 -7.27 11.06
C ALA A 18 -24.42 -6.14 11.05
N SER A 19 -23.14 -6.46 11.18
CA SER A 19 -22.02 -5.52 11.05
C SER A 19 -20.72 -6.26 10.78
N ALA A 20 -19.89 -5.72 9.89
CA ALA A 20 -18.51 -6.19 9.72
C ALA A 20 -17.61 -5.82 10.92
N TRP A 21 -18.01 -4.84 11.72
CA TRP A 21 -17.22 -4.26 12.82
C TRP A 21 -17.98 -4.32 14.13
N HIS A 22 -17.33 -4.87 15.17
CA HIS A 22 -17.85 -4.97 16.52
C HIS A 22 -16.90 -4.28 17.50
N TYR A 23 -17.46 -3.68 18.55
CA TYR A 23 -16.72 -2.85 19.49
C TYR A 23 -16.84 -3.41 20.90
N LEU A 24 -15.72 -3.76 21.52
CA LEU A 24 -15.65 -4.31 22.87
C LEU A 24 -15.04 -3.25 23.79
N PRO A 25 -15.81 -2.73 24.80
CA PRO A 25 -15.38 -1.64 25.64
C PRO A 25 -14.29 -2.06 26.64
N VAL A 26 -13.32 -1.17 26.86
CA VAL A 26 -12.26 -1.30 27.86
C VAL A 26 -12.12 0.02 28.60
N GLU A 27 -12.32 0.01 29.92
CA GLU A 27 -12.18 1.19 30.75
C GLU A 27 -10.68 1.45 31.04
N VAL A 28 -10.20 2.61 30.63
CA VAL A 28 -8.84 3.10 30.87
C VAL A 28 -8.89 4.20 31.94
N PRO A 29 -8.44 3.93 33.17
CA PRO A 29 -8.42 4.93 34.26
C PRO A 29 -7.42 6.06 33.99
N ALA A 30 -7.63 7.20 34.64
CA ALA A 30 -6.65 8.29 34.65
C ALA A 30 -5.29 7.80 35.23
N GLY A 31 -4.19 8.26 34.61
CA GLY A 31 -2.82 7.86 34.99
C GLY A 31 -2.41 6.49 34.47
N SER A 32 -3.16 5.90 33.52
CA SER A 32 -2.74 4.66 32.85
C SER A 32 -1.53 4.90 31.96
N CYS A 33 -0.56 3.98 32.01
CA CYS A 33 0.71 4.05 31.27
C CYS A 33 0.89 2.90 30.29
N GLY A 34 -0.06 1.96 30.19
CA GLY A 34 -0.02 0.86 29.26
C GLY A 34 -1.34 0.16 29.10
N LEU A 35 -1.65 -0.22 27.88
CA LEU A 35 -2.77 -1.07 27.48
C LEU A 35 -2.22 -2.26 26.70
N ARG A 36 -2.57 -3.47 27.08
CA ARG A 36 -2.31 -4.70 26.31
C ARG A 36 -3.62 -5.42 26.03
N VAL A 37 -3.80 -5.84 24.81
CA VAL A 37 -4.98 -6.60 24.38
C VAL A 37 -4.53 -7.90 23.72
N GLY A 38 -5.15 -9.01 24.10
CA GLY A 38 -4.98 -10.32 23.47
C GLY A 38 -6.32 -10.88 23.01
N LEU A 39 -6.34 -11.45 21.81
CA LEU A 39 -7.50 -12.09 21.19
C LEU A 39 -7.19 -13.55 20.87
N GLU A 40 -7.94 -14.47 21.45
CA GLU A 40 -7.83 -15.90 21.26
C GLU A 40 -9.06 -16.42 20.54
N TYR A 41 -8.84 -17.19 19.46
CA TYR A 41 -9.86 -17.90 18.71
C TYR A 41 -9.18 -18.95 17.82
N ASP A 42 -9.94 -19.85 17.21
CA ASP A 42 -9.42 -20.82 16.25
C ASP A 42 -9.07 -20.14 14.91
N ARG A 43 -7.80 -19.80 14.73
CA ARG A 43 -7.27 -19.15 13.53
C ARG A 43 -7.19 -20.09 12.31
N SER A 44 -7.32 -21.38 12.49
CA SER A 44 -7.38 -22.31 11.36
C SER A 44 -8.76 -22.31 10.70
N ALA A 45 -9.80 -21.90 11.44
CA ALA A 45 -11.18 -21.90 11.00
C ALA A 45 -11.73 -20.51 10.63
N ALA A 46 -11.15 -19.44 11.19
CA ALA A 46 -11.67 -18.08 11.04
C ALA A 46 -10.55 -17.04 10.91
N VAL A 47 -10.90 -15.85 10.41
CA VAL A 47 -10.06 -14.66 10.46
C VAL A 47 -10.85 -13.54 11.13
N LEU A 48 -10.37 -13.13 12.32
CA LEU A 48 -10.89 -11.98 13.07
C LEU A 48 -9.82 -10.90 13.07
N ASP A 49 -10.19 -9.72 12.61
CA ASP A 49 -9.31 -8.55 12.61
C ASP A 49 -9.28 -7.90 13.98
N LEU A 50 -8.18 -7.24 14.31
CA LEU A 50 -7.97 -6.59 15.59
C LEU A 50 -7.55 -5.12 15.39
N GLY A 51 -8.28 -4.22 16.03
CA GLY A 51 -8.00 -2.79 16.03
C GLY A 51 -8.39 -2.12 17.33
N CYS A 52 -8.14 -0.82 17.41
CA CYS A 52 -8.42 -0.05 18.63
C CYS A 52 -8.71 1.42 18.35
N THR A 53 -9.68 1.97 19.08
CA THR A 53 -9.89 3.43 19.21
C THR A 53 -9.89 3.83 20.68
N GLY A 54 -9.32 5.00 20.98
CA GLY A 54 -9.47 5.69 22.26
C GLY A 54 -10.49 6.82 22.19
N PRO A 55 -10.70 7.57 23.29
CA PRO A 55 -11.59 8.73 23.31
C PRO A 55 -11.24 9.81 22.26
N ALA A 56 -9.95 9.99 21.97
CA ALA A 56 -9.48 10.92 20.94
C ALA A 56 -9.52 10.37 19.51
N GLY A 57 -9.92 9.12 19.31
CA GLY A 57 -10.06 8.51 17.98
C GLY A 57 -9.23 7.27 17.74
N PHE A 58 -8.86 7.05 16.48
CA PHE A 58 -8.14 5.84 16.04
C PHE A 58 -6.78 5.66 16.72
N ARG A 59 -6.51 4.44 17.19
CA ARG A 59 -5.25 4.08 17.87
C ARG A 59 -4.51 2.92 17.22
N GLY A 60 -5.08 2.29 16.21
CA GLY A 60 -4.37 1.28 15.41
C GLY A 60 -5.24 0.16 14.89
N TRP A 61 -4.62 -0.58 13.95
CA TRP A 61 -5.21 -1.74 13.28
C TRP A 61 -4.11 -2.70 12.85
N SER A 62 -4.34 -3.97 13.01
CA SER A 62 -3.45 -5.04 12.53
C SER A 62 -4.15 -6.11 11.72
N GLY A 63 -5.45 -5.93 11.44
CA GLY A 63 -6.23 -6.95 10.74
C GLY A 63 -6.11 -8.32 11.42
N GLY A 64 -6.19 -9.36 10.64
CA GLY A 64 -5.97 -10.74 11.08
C GLY A 64 -4.50 -11.13 11.30
N ALA A 65 -3.54 -10.23 11.05
CA ALA A 65 -2.11 -10.56 11.14
C ALA A 65 -1.65 -10.86 12.58
N ARG A 66 -2.27 -10.22 13.60
CA ARG A 66 -1.83 -10.30 14.99
C ARG A 66 -2.90 -10.88 15.92
N ARG A 67 -2.41 -11.51 17.01
CA ARG A 67 -3.26 -11.99 18.13
C ARG A 67 -3.32 -11.00 19.29
N SER A 68 -2.43 -10.03 19.32
CA SER A 68 -2.32 -9.09 20.43
C SER A 68 -1.65 -7.81 20.01
N PHE A 69 -1.88 -6.76 20.79
CA PHE A 69 -1.13 -5.52 20.71
C PHE A 69 -0.91 -4.93 22.09
N ALA A 70 0.06 -4.03 22.19
CA ALA A 70 0.27 -3.18 23.34
C ALA A 70 0.48 -1.73 22.89
N ILE A 71 -0.03 -0.78 23.68
CA ILE A 71 0.13 0.67 23.50
C ILE A 71 0.65 1.26 24.81
N ALA A 72 1.73 2.03 24.70
CA ALA A 72 2.35 2.81 25.77
C ALA A 72 2.58 4.25 25.26
N PRO A 73 2.89 5.22 26.14
CA PRO A 73 3.09 6.61 25.74
C PRO A 73 4.18 6.80 24.68
N ASP A 74 5.25 6.03 24.74
CA ASP A 74 6.44 6.14 23.87
C ASP A 74 6.60 5.00 22.86
N ALA A 75 5.80 3.92 22.97
CA ALA A 75 5.91 2.76 22.11
C ALA A 75 4.57 2.07 21.89
N ALA A 76 4.39 1.45 20.72
CA ALA A 76 3.25 0.60 20.43
C ALA A 76 3.66 -0.57 19.53
N THR A 77 2.89 -1.65 19.56
CA THR A 77 3.01 -2.74 18.58
C THR A 77 2.88 -2.16 17.16
N PRO A 78 3.68 -2.55 16.17
CA PRO A 78 3.51 -2.15 14.79
C PRO A 78 2.05 -2.33 14.33
N GLY A 79 1.49 -1.34 13.65
CA GLY A 79 0.07 -1.23 13.36
C GLY A 79 -0.68 -0.29 14.29
N TYR A 80 -0.13 0.03 15.47
CA TYR A 80 -0.75 0.86 16.51
C TYR A 80 0.06 2.13 16.76
N LEU A 81 -0.64 3.18 17.25
CA LEU A 81 -0.08 4.50 17.52
C LEU A 81 0.27 4.62 19.02
N PRO A 82 1.54 4.90 19.36
CA PRO A 82 1.89 5.26 20.73
C PRO A 82 1.35 6.63 21.09
N GLY A 83 1.30 6.93 22.37
CA GLY A 83 0.84 8.20 22.93
C GLY A 83 0.19 8.00 24.28
N GLU A 84 -0.10 9.10 24.96
CA GLU A 84 -0.82 9.08 26.23
C GLU A 84 -2.11 8.24 26.10
N LEU A 85 -2.44 7.54 27.19
CA LEU A 85 -3.68 6.79 27.28
C LEU A 85 -4.74 7.69 27.96
N GLU A 86 -5.57 8.31 27.14
CA GLU A 86 -6.64 9.18 27.63
C GLU A 86 -7.58 8.37 28.53
N PRO A 87 -7.96 8.89 29.70
CA PRO A 87 -8.93 8.22 30.55
C PRO A 87 -10.31 8.17 29.89
N GLY A 88 -11.00 7.05 30.06
CA GLY A 88 -12.34 6.84 29.51
C GLY A 88 -12.50 5.46 28.87
N THR A 89 -13.60 5.28 28.16
CA THR A 89 -13.90 4.02 27.49
C THR A 89 -13.21 3.95 26.14
N TRP A 90 -12.26 3.04 26.02
CA TRP A 90 -11.64 2.64 24.75
C TRP A 90 -12.46 1.53 24.12
N GLN A 91 -12.37 1.39 22.79
CA GLN A 91 -13.05 0.33 22.05
C GLN A 91 -12.00 -0.54 21.35
N VAL A 92 -11.96 -1.82 21.68
CA VAL A 92 -11.27 -2.81 20.85
C VAL A 92 -12.20 -3.15 19.70
N ILE A 93 -11.70 -2.98 18.47
CA ILE A 93 -12.45 -3.26 17.25
C ILE A 93 -12.15 -4.70 16.81
N ILE A 94 -13.21 -5.50 16.66
CA ILE A 94 -13.15 -6.81 16.04
C ILE A 94 -13.79 -6.74 14.66
N GLY A 95 -12.99 -6.95 13.62
CA GLY A 95 -13.50 -7.16 12.27
C GLY A 95 -13.78 -8.65 12.04
N ILE A 96 -14.94 -8.97 11.50
CA ILE A 96 -15.27 -10.36 11.15
C ILE A 96 -14.95 -10.55 9.67
N HIS A 97 -13.71 -10.94 9.35
CA HIS A 97 -13.27 -11.12 7.97
C HIS A 97 -13.76 -12.45 7.39
N GLN A 98 -13.51 -13.57 8.08
CA GLN A 98 -13.91 -14.89 7.65
C GLN A 98 -14.41 -15.73 8.82
N LEU A 99 -15.54 -16.42 8.63
CA LEU A 99 -16.12 -17.34 9.60
C LEU A 99 -16.55 -18.67 8.96
N PRO A 100 -16.42 -19.80 9.69
CA PRO A 100 -17.08 -21.03 9.30
C PRO A 100 -18.61 -20.94 9.55
N PRO A 101 -19.42 -21.77 8.88
CA PRO A 101 -20.88 -21.76 9.07
C PRO A 101 -21.34 -21.89 10.53
N GLY A 102 -20.60 -22.64 11.35
CA GLY A 102 -20.89 -22.80 12.77
C GLY A 102 -20.47 -21.64 13.67
N GLY A 103 -19.83 -20.60 13.13
CA GLY A 103 -19.24 -19.52 13.92
C GLY A 103 -17.94 -19.92 14.62
N VAL A 104 -17.34 -18.99 15.36
CA VAL A 104 -16.10 -19.18 16.11
C VAL A 104 -16.22 -18.64 17.53
N ASP A 105 -15.78 -19.41 18.52
CA ASP A 105 -15.67 -18.93 19.89
C ASP A 105 -14.45 -18.02 20.02
N TYR A 106 -14.58 -16.96 20.81
CA TYR A 106 -13.47 -16.03 21.08
C TYR A 106 -13.34 -15.72 22.56
N ARG A 107 -12.12 -15.36 22.95
CA ARG A 107 -11.81 -14.74 24.23
C ARG A 107 -10.90 -13.53 23.99
N LEU A 108 -11.32 -12.36 24.48
CA LEU A 108 -10.52 -11.14 24.49
C LEU A 108 -10.15 -10.81 25.93
N THR A 109 -8.86 -10.54 26.16
CA THR A 109 -8.36 -10.05 27.44
C THR A 109 -7.67 -8.71 27.20
N ALA A 110 -8.11 -7.69 27.94
CA ALA A 110 -7.47 -6.38 27.94
C ALA A 110 -6.93 -6.08 29.33
N GLU A 111 -5.67 -5.68 29.40
CA GLU A 111 -4.96 -5.32 30.62
C GLU A 111 -4.56 -3.85 30.56
N VAL A 112 -4.84 -3.09 31.62
CA VAL A 112 -4.47 -1.67 31.75
C VAL A 112 -3.62 -1.51 33.00
N SER A 113 -2.46 -0.84 32.88
CA SER A 113 -1.54 -0.59 33.99
C SER A 113 -1.20 0.88 34.12
N SER A 114 -1.13 1.36 35.37
CA SER A 114 -0.57 2.66 35.75
C SER A 114 0.94 2.61 36.04
N ARG A 115 1.58 1.44 35.92
CA ARG A 115 3.02 1.28 36.14
C ARG A 115 3.75 1.46 34.81
N PRO A 116 4.66 2.45 34.69
CA PRO A 116 5.47 2.61 33.50
C PRO A 116 6.25 1.33 33.16
N GLY A 117 6.22 0.92 31.89
CA GLY A 117 7.00 -0.21 31.40
C GLY A 117 6.39 -1.60 31.61
N GLU A 118 5.32 -1.77 32.44
CA GLU A 118 4.73 -3.09 32.74
C GLU A 118 4.04 -3.74 31.54
N LEU A 119 3.41 -2.94 30.65
CA LEU A 119 2.68 -3.42 29.48
C LEU A 119 3.26 -2.83 28.17
N ARG A 120 4.59 -2.89 28.01
CA ARG A 120 5.23 -2.44 26.76
C ARG A 120 5.06 -3.47 25.65
N PRO A 121 5.02 -3.01 24.37
CA PRO A 121 5.13 -3.91 23.23
C PRO A 121 6.48 -4.63 23.21
N GLU A 122 6.55 -5.74 22.48
CA GLU A 122 7.84 -6.36 22.20
C GLU A 122 8.72 -5.41 21.37
N PRO A 123 10.04 -5.40 21.60
CA PRO A 123 10.96 -4.58 20.83
C PRO A 123 10.92 -4.97 19.33
N VAL A 124 10.88 -3.96 18.47
CA VAL A 124 11.10 -4.17 17.03
C VAL A 124 12.60 -4.48 16.81
N PRO A 125 12.96 -5.36 15.90
CA PRO A 125 14.35 -5.66 15.56
C PRO A 125 15.14 -4.39 15.21
N ALA A 126 16.43 -4.39 15.53
CA ALA A 126 17.31 -3.28 15.17
C ALA A 126 17.33 -3.12 13.62
N PRO A 127 17.28 -1.88 13.10
CA PRO A 127 17.29 -1.66 11.68
C PRO A 127 18.59 -2.16 11.03
N PRO A 128 18.55 -2.77 9.86
CA PRO A 128 19.74 -3.22 9.16
C PRO A 128 20.66 -2.04 8.79
N PRO A 129 21.98 -2.28 8.62
CA PRO A 129 22.87 -1.25 8.12
C PRO A 129 22.45 -0.80 6.71
N PRO A 130 22.80 0.42 6.29
CA PRO A 130 22.67 0.84 4.90
C PRO A 130 23.40 -0.11 3.94
N LEU A 131 23.04 -0.05 2.66
CA LEU A 131 23.80 -0.75 1.63
C LEU A 131 25.25 -0.23 1.61
N PRO A 132 26.25 -1.12 1.47
CA PRO A 132 27.61 -0.71 1.22
C PRO A 132 27.72 0.16 -0.06
N PRO A 133 28.69 1.08 -0.10
CA PRO A 133 28.95 1.85 -1.32
C PRO A 133 29.15 0.94 -2.53
N GLY A 134 28.46 1.23 -3.64
CA GLY A 134 28.53 0.47 -4.89
C GLY A 134 27.61 -0.75 -4.99
N GLU A 135 26.92 -1.16 -3.92
CA GLU A 135 25.93 -2.24 -4.00
C GLU A 135 24.59 -1.79 -4.55
N ARG A 136 24.27 -0.48 -4.46
CA ARG A 136 23.06 0.05 -5.08
C ARG A 136 23.26 0.19 -6.58
N PRO A 137 22.40 -0.41 -7.44
CA PRO A 137 22.45 -0.20 -8.88
C PRO A 137 22.35 1.29 -9.22
N PRO A 138 23.10 1.80 -10.21
CA PRO A 138 23.03 3.20 -10.61
C PRO A 138 21.64 3.55 -11.16
N PRO A 139 21.21 4.83 -11.05
CA PRO A 139 19.98 5.28 -11.68
C PRO A 139 20.01 5.03 -13.19
N ARG A 140 18.88 4.58 -13.74
CA ARG A 140 18.74 4.35 -15.16
C ARG A 140 18.61 5.68 -15.90
N GLN A 141 19.45 5.89 -16.91
CA GLN A 141 19.50 7.13 -17.71
C GLN A 141 18.39 7.14 -18.77
N LEU A 142 17.17 7.47 -18.37
CA LEU A 142 16.01 7.58 -19.26
C LEU A 142 15.89 9.01 -19.81
N PRO A 143 15.43 9.18 -21.08
CA PRO A 143 15.15 10.50 -21.64
C PRO A 143 14.07 11.20 -20.85
N ALA A 144 14.38 12.39 -20.33
CA ALA A 144 13.46 13.20 -19.54
C ALA A 144 13.43 14.63 -20.05
N ARG A 145 12.42 15.40 -19.68
CA ARG A 145 12.35 16.83 -19.97
C ARG A 145 13.48 17.59 -19.24
N PRO A 146 13.90 18.75 -19.76
CA PRO A 146 14.92 19.56 -19.11
C PRO A 146 14.63 19.82 -17.63
N GLY A 147 15.65 19.60 -16.77
CA GLY A 147 15.53 19.76 -15.32
C GLY A 147 14.70 18.68 -14.62
N ARG A 148 14.39 17.56 -15.29
CA ARG A 148 13.64 16.43 -14.73
C ARG A 148 14.40 15.12 -14.91
N ARG A 149 14.01 14.10 -14.14
CA ARG A 149 14.47 12.72 -14.26
C ARG A 149 13.36 11.74 -13.97
N TRP A 150 13.47 10.53 -14.51
CA TRP A 150 12.58 9.44 -14.20
C TRP A 150 13.05 8.72 -12.95
N LEU A 151 12.18 8.62 -11.97
CA LEU A 151 12.38 7.84 -10.75
C LEU A 151 11.68 6.51 -10.89
N ALA A 152 12.42 5.43 -10.60
CA ALA A 152 11.88 4.07 -10.54
C ALA A 152 11.30 3.79 -9.16
N GLY A 153 10.08 3.28 -9.07
CA GLY A 153 9.53 2.94 -7.76
C GLY A 153 8.39 1.95 -7.77
N ASP A 154 7.88 1.74 -6.57
CA ASP A 154 6.75 0.89 -6.26
C ASP A 154 5.71 1.68 -5.45
N LEU A 155 4.45 1.61 -5.83
CA LEU A 155 3.37 2.36 -5.17
C LEU A 155 2.53 1.51 -4.22
N HIS A 156 2.88 0.22 -4.03
CA HIS A 156 2.10 -0.69 -3.22
C HIS A 156 2.99 -1.71 -2.51
N THR A 157 3.26 -1.46 -1.22
CA THR A 157 4.08 -2.37 -0.39
C THR A 157 3.63 -2.40 1.05
N HIS A 158 3.84 -3.54 1.71
CA HIS A 158 3.44 -3.81 3.09
C HIS A 158 4.63 -4.15 3.99
N THR A 159 4.48 -3.83 5.26
CA THR A 159 5.50 -4.05 6.29
C THR A 159 4.92 -4.75 7.52
N VAL A 160 5.74 -4.92 8.56
CA VAL A 160 5.27 -5.42 9.86
C VAL A 160 4.21 -4.52 10.53
N HIS A 161 3.88 -3.37 9.96
CA HIS A 161 2.80 -2.53 10.47
C HIS A 161 1.40 -3.05 10.07
N SER A 162 1.33 -3.92 9.06
CA SER A 162 0.15 -4.75 8.77
C SER A 162 0.52 -6.22 8.76
N ASP A 163 0.58 -6.85 7.63
CA ASP A 163 0.83 -8.29 7.42
C ASP A 163 2.07 -8.59 6.58
N GLY A 164 2.84 -7.57 6.23
CA GLY A 164 4.17 -7.74 5.66
C GLY A 164 5.17 -8.34 6.66
N ALA A 165 6.19 -9.00 6.16
CA ALA A 165 7.18 -9.70 6.97
C ALA A 165 8.40 -8.84 7.34
N GLN A 166 8.61 -7.71 6.66
CA GLN A 166 9.78 -6.86 6.83
C GLN A 166 9.43 -5.57 7.57
N THR A 167 10.37 -5.07 8.37
CA THR A 167 10.32 -3.69 8.88
C THR A 167 10.44 -2.69 7.73
N VAL A 168 10.04 -1.43 7.95
CA VAL A 168 10.24 -0.36 6.95
C VAL A 168 11.72 -0.25 6.56
N ALA A 169 12.64 -0.40 7.51
CA ALA A 169 14.08 -0.34 7.24
C ALA A 169 14.59 -1.51 6.38
N GLU A 170 14.10 -2.72 6.61
CA GLU A 170 14.45 -3.91 5.80
C GLU A 170 13.89 -3.78 4.38
N LEU A 171 12.63 -3.36 4.24
CA LEU A 171 12.00 -3.07 2.94
C LEU A 171 12.79 -2.00 2.19
N SER A 172 13.13 -0.90 2.86
CA SER A 172 13.89 0.22 2.26
C SER A 172 15.25 -0.22 1.75
N ARG A 173 15.98 -1.00 2.55
CA ARG A 173 17.27 -1.56 2.15
C ARG A 173 17.14 -2.50 0.96
N PHE A 174 16.12 -3.34 0.97
CA PHE A 174 15.84 -4.29 -0.11
C PHE A 174 15.50 -3.54 -1.41
N ALA A 175 14.57 -2.59 -1.37
CA ALA A 175 14.18 -1.79 -2.53
C ALA A 175 15.35 -0.97 -3.10
N ALA A 176 16.17 -0.37 -2.24
CA ALA A 176 17.39 0.32 -2.66
C ALA A 176 18.40 -0.63 -3.34
N GLY A 177 18.52 -1.87 -2.87
CA GLY A 177 19.34 -2.92 -3.48
C GLY A 177 18.83 -3.37 -4.86
N LEU A 178 17.54 -3.24 -5.11
CA LEU A 178 16.91 -3.44 -6.43
C LEU A 178 17.05 -2.19 -7.32
N GLY A 179 17.64 -1.10 -6.83
CA GLY A 179 17.87 0.15 -7.54
C GLY A 179 16.62 1.04 -7.66
N LEU A 180 15.61 0.83 -6.82
CA LEU A 180 14.45 1.71 -6.77
C LEU A 180 14.83 3.06 -6.15
N ASP A 181 14.23 4.14 -6.66
CA ASP A 181 14.40 5.50 -6.18
C ASP A 181 13.37 5.86 -5.12
N PHE A 182 12.19 5.25 -5.18
CA PHE A 182 11.12 5.44 -4.17
C PHE A 182 10.30 4.17 -3.94
N VAL A 183 9.66 4.12 -2.77
CA VAL A 183 8.66 3.10 -2.40
C VAL A 183 7.54 3.78 -1.62
N ALA A 184 6.29 3.50 -1.96
CA ALA A 184 5.16 3.85 -1.11
C ALA A 184 4.97 2.74 -0.06
N VAL A 185 4.94 3.11 1.21
CA VAL A 185 4.62 2.20 2.31
C VAL A 185 3.14 2.35 2.60
N THR A 186 2.36 1.33 2.28
CA THR A 186 0.89 1.37 2.22
C THR A 186 0.24 0.32 3.10
N ASP A 187 0.73 0.12 4.31
CA ASP A 187 0.19 -0.87 5.25
C ASP A 187 -1.34 -0.78 5.41
N HIS A 188 -2.00 -1.93 5.50
CA HIS A 188 -3.45 -2.05 5.60
C HIS A 188 -4.04 -1.29 6.77
N ASN A 189 -4.93 -0.34 6.49
CA ASN A 189 -5.79 0.37 7.44
C ASN A 189 -5.07 1.07 8.60
N THR A 190 -3.76 1.31 8.49
CA THR A 190 -2.93 1.97 9.50
C THR A 190 -1.97 2.98 8.90
N VAL A 191 -1.53 3.93 9.71
CA VAL A 191 -0.49 4.92 9.38
C VAL A 191 0.62 4.93 10.43
N SER A 192 0.72 3.86 11.22
CA SER A 192 1.65 3.79 12.35
C SER A 192 3.12 3.82 11.92
N HIS A 193 3.43 3.44 10.68
CA HIS A 193 4.76 3.50 10.06
C HIS A 193 5.17 4.92 9.65
N HIS A 194 4.24 5.87 9.43
CA HIS A 194 4.57 7.21 8.91
C HIS A 194 5.63 7.94 9.72
N ARG A 195 5.60 7.79 11.06
CA ARG A 195 6.55 8.46 11.97
C ARG A 195 8.01 8.10 11.77
N GLU A 196 8.30 6.91 11.24
CA GLU A 196 9.68 6.44 11.06
C GLU A 196 10.21 6.68 9.64
N LEU A 197 9.31 6.92 8.66
CA LEU A 197 9.70 7.07 7.24
C LEU A 197 10.81 8.10 7.02
N PRO A 198 10.80 9.32 7.61
CA PRO A 198 11.85 10.30 7.35
C PRO A 198 13.24 9.82 7.77
N ALA A 199 13.34 9.21 8.95
CA ALA A 199 14.61 8.70 9.48
C ALA A 199 15.13 7.50 8.68
N VAL A 200 14.23 6.59 8.30
CA VAL A 200 14.57 5.41 7.50
C VAL A 200 14.96 5.82 6.09
N ALA A 201 14.23 6.74 5.46
CA ALA A 201 14.54 7.29 4.14
C ALA A 201 15.95 7.89 4.10
N ALA A 202 16.27 8.76 5.07
CA ALA A 202 17.59 9.36 5.18
C ALA A 202 18.70 8.32 5.39
N ARG A 203 18.44 7.28 6.18
CA ARG A 203 19.39 6.19 6.46
C ARG A 203 19.75 5.36 5.24
N HIS A 204 18.74 5.03 4.40
CA HIS A 204 18.91 4.12 3.27
C HIS A 204 19.03 4.84 1.91
N GLY A 205 18.91 6.18 1.89
CA GLY A 205 19.03 6.98 0.68
C GLY A 205 17.96 6.66 -0.38
N ILE A 206 16.73 6.37 0.06
CA ILE A 206 15.58 6.09 -0.80
C ILE A 206 14.41 6.98 -0.39
N THR A 207 13.61 7.43 -1.35
CA THR A 207 12.37 8.15 -1.04
C THR A 207 11.30 7.19 -0.54
N LEU A 208 10.76 7.43 0.67
CA LEU A 208 9.62 6.69 1.20
C LEU A 208 8.38 7.58 1.12
N LEU A 209 7.42 7.18 0.28
CA LEU A 209 6.15 7.87 0.15
C LEU A 209 5.19 7.36 1.22
N PRO A 210 4.69 8.23 2.12
CA PRO A 210 3.68 7.83 3.08
C PRO A 210 2.40 7.40 2.37
N GLY A 211 1.75 6.35 2.85
CA GLY A 211 0.49 5.89 2.32
C GLY A 211 -0.27 5.00 3.32
N GLN A 212 -1.47 4.66 2.94
CA GLN A 212 -2.31 3.66 3.60
C GLN A 212 -3.05 2.90 2.53
N GLU A 213 -3.01 1.60 2.55
CA GLU A 213 -4.01 0.85 1.79
C GLU A 213 -5.29 0.76 2.61
N VAL A 214 -6.33 1.45 2.14
CA VAL A 214 -7.68 1.41 2.70
C VAL A 214 -8.34 0.13 2.24
N THR A 215 -8.40 -0.86 3.13
CA THR A 215 -8.73 -2.26 2.82
C THR A 215 -10.07 -2.66 3.41
N THR A 216 -10.93 -3.22 2.57
CA THR A 216 -12.21 -3.84 2.95
C THR A 216 -12.48 -5.09 2.13
N ALA A 217 -13.50 -5.87 2.51
CA ALA A 217 -13.94 -7.03 1.73
C ALA A 217 -14.52 -6.65 0.34
N GLY A 218 -14.79 -5.38 0.07
CA GLY A 218 -15.35 -4.90 -1.19
C GLY A 218 -14.33 -4.33 -2.16
N GLY A 219 -13.05 -4.28 -1.78
CA GLY A 219 -11.97 -3.72 -2.58
C GLY A 219 -11.01 -2.86 -1.76
N HIS A 220 -9.89 -2.52 -2.37
CA HIS A 220 -8.78 -1.80 -1.74
C HIS A 220 -8.43 -0.52 -2.50
N ALA A 221 -7.94 0.49 -1.76
CA ALA A 221 -7.49 1.74 -2.36
C ALA A 221 -6.25 2.28 -1.65
N GLY A 222 -5.23 2.67 -2.41
CA GLY A 222 -4.02 3.31 -1.90
C GLY A 222 -4.24 4.82 -1.69
N ALA A 223 -4.28 5.29 -0.45
CA ALA A 223 -4.27 6.71 -0.12
C ALA A 223 -2.81 7.16 0.05
N LEU A 224 -2.28 7.89 -0.94
CA LEU A 224 -0.88 8.27 -1.03
C LEU A 224 -0.65 9.72 -0.57
N GLY A 225 0.40 9.93 0.21
CA GLY A 225 0.79 11.23 0.78
C GLY A 225 0.62 11.29 2.29
N GLU A 226 1.01 12.40 2.89
CA GLU A 226 0.84 12.65 4.33
C GLU A 226 -0.61 13.01 4.66
N VAL A 227 -1.54 12.14 4.28
CA VAL A 227 -2.97 12.38 4.46
C VAL A 227 -3.49 11.93 5.83
N GLY A 228 -2.62 11.37 6.66
CA GLY A 228 -3.02 10.75 7.93
C GLY A 228 -3.93 9.55 7.71
N TRP A 229 -4.50 9.06 8.79
CA TRP A 229 -5.38 7.89 8.72
C TRP A 229 -6.69 8.20 8.00
N ILE A 230 -7.07 7.33 7.06
CA ILE A 230 -8.36 7.31 6.36
C ILE A 230 -9.23 6.20 6.97
N ASP A 231 -10.43 6.56 7.37
CA ASP A 231 -11.35 5.59 7.99
C ASP A 231 -11.94 4.64 6.95
N PHE A 232 -11.43 3.43 6.93
CA PHE A 232 -11.82 2.36 6.01
C PHE A 232 -13.27 1.86 6.23
N ARG A 233 -13.89 2.19 7.36
CA ARG A 233 -15.27 1.81 7.71
C ARG A 233 -16.31 2.72 7.05
N LEU A 234 -15.86 3.84 6.48
CA LEU A 234 -16.71 4.78 5.75
C LEU A 234 -16.87 4.36 4.28
N PRO A 235 -17.89 4.87 3.56
CA PRO A 235 -18.02 4.65 2.13
C PRO A 235 -16.81 5.12 1.32
N ALA A 236 -16.53 4.49 0.19
CA ALA A 236 -15.36 4.78 -0.64
C ALA A 236 -15.29 6.24 -1.16
N ASP A 237 -16.43 6.90 -1.40
CA ASP A 237 -16.46 8.33 -1.73
C ASP A 237 -15.84 9.19 -0.61
N SER A 238 -16.02 8.79 0.66
CA SER A 238 -15.41 9.49 1.80
C SER A 238 -13.89 9.31 1.85
N TRP A 239 -13.35 8.19 1.36
CA TRP A 239 -11.90 7.99 1.25
C TRP A 239 -11.30 8.97 0.26
N LEU A 240 -11.93 9.10 -0.91
CA LEU A 240 -11.51 10.06 -1.95
C LEU A 240 -11.54 11.49 -1.41
N GLU A 241 -12.66 11.90 -0.81
CA GLU A 241 -12.81 13.25 -0.25
C GLU A 241 -11.77 13.57 0.82
N GLN A 242 -11.53 12.64 1.75
CA GLN A 242 -10.55 12.84 2.82
C GLN A 242 -9.13 12.96 2.26
N THR A 243 -8.77 12.07 1.32
CA THR A 243 -7.46 12.07 0.67
C THR A 243 -7.22 13.36 -0.10
N GLN A 244 -8.19 13.79 -0.91
CA GLN A 244 -8.09 15.03 -1.70
C GLN A 244 -8.01 16.28 -0.83
N ARG A 245 -8.86 16.41 0.21
CA ARG A 245 -8.82 17.55 1.13
C ARG A 245 -7.48 17.71 1.85
N ARG A 246 -6.74 16.63 2.03
CA ARG A 246 -5.43 16.60 2.68
C ARG A 246 -4.26 16.64 1.68
N GLY A 247 -4.56 16.88 0.39
CA GLY A 247 -3.55 17.06 -0.66
C GLY A 247 -2.92 15.77 -1.20
N GLY A 248 -3.46 14.61 -0.84
CA GLY A 248 -3.00 13.31 -1.32
C GLY A 248 -3.67 12.86 -2.62
N LEU A 249 -3.32 11.65 -3.05
CA LEU A 249 -3.88 10.98 -4.23
C LEU A 249 -4.44 9.61 -3.81
N LEU A 250 -5.67 9.30 -4.25
CA LEU A 250 -6.27 7.98 -4.07
C LEU A 250 -6.08 7.15 -5.34
N SER A 251 -5.65 5.90 -5.17
CA SER A 251 -5.56 4.88 -6.23
C SER A 251 -6.58 3.78 -5.96
N VAL A 252 -7.32 3.33 -6.97
CA VAL A 252 -8.01 2.03 -6.87
C VAL A 252 -6.96 0.95 -7.10
N ASN A 253 -6.76 0.07 -6.11
CA ASN A 253 -5.74 -0.97 -6.18
C ASN A 253 -6.31 -2.26 -6.80
N HIS A 254 -5.48 -2.96 -7.59
CA HIS A 254 -5.73 -4.30 -8.19
C HIS A 254 -7.22 -4.64 -8.45
N PRO A 255 -7.95 -3.79 -9.22
CA PRO A 255 -9.42 -3.81 -9.25
C PRO A 255 -10.06 -5.11 -9.76
N ILE A 256 -9.29 -6.00 -10.37
CA ILE A 256 -9.75 -7.29 -10.89
C ILE A 256 -9.01 -8.49 -10.30
N ALA A 257 -8.28 -8.31 -9.18
CA ALA A 257 -7.47 -9.37 -8.56
C ALA A 257 -8.30 -10.31 -7.68
N GLY A 258 -8.99 -11.25 -8.26
CA GLY A 258 -9.67 -12.35 -7.56
C GLY A 258 -10.64 -11.87 -6.47
N HIS A 259 -10.47 -12.39 -5.26
CA HIS A 259 -11.35 -12.11 -4.11
C HIS A 259 -11.19 -10.72 -3.49
N VAL A 260 -10.17 -9.96 -3.90
CA VAL A 260 -9.94 -8.57 -3.47
C VAL A 260 -10.29 -7.54 -4.55
N SER A 261 -11.01 -7.97 -5.61
CA SER A 261 -11.47 -7.12 -6.69
C SER A 261 -12.34 -5.96 -6.19
N TRP A 262 -12.28 -4.84 -6.89
CA TRP A 262 -13.10 -3.68 -6.58
C TRP A 262 -14.58 -3.92 -6.89
N THR A 263 -15.40 -3.92 -5.86
CA THR A 263 -16.86 -4.08 -5.95
C THR A 263 -17.64 -2.94 -5.25
N LEU A 264 -16.93 -1.98 -4.67
CA LEU A 264 -17.54 -0.87 -3.93
C LEU A 264 -18.21 0.11 -4.89
N PRO A 265 -19.43 0.57 -4.58
CA PRO A 265 -20.05 1.66 -5.30
C PRO A 265 -19.29 2.96 -5.02
N MET A 266 -19.03 3.74 -6.07
CA MET A 266 -18.34 5.01 -5.96
C MET A 266 -18.83 5.97 -7.05
N ARG A 267 -19.19 7.21 -6.65
CA ARG A 267 -19.61 8.28 -7.57
C ARG A 267 -18.41 9.06 -8.09
N GLY A 268 -17.48 9.37 -7.17
CA GLY A 268 -16.21 10.01 -7.51
C GLY A 268 -15.30 9.07 -8.31
N ARG A 269 -14.28 9.64 -8.93
CA ARG A 269 -13.26 8.88 -9.64
C ARG A 269 -11.89 9.20 -9.04
N PRO A 270 -11.23 8.23 -8.42
CA PRO A 270 -9.86 8.37 -7.98
C PRO A 270 -8.93 8.74 -9.13
N PRO A 271 -7.97 9.64 -8.91
CA PRO A 271 -7.06 10.09 -9.95
C PRO A 271 -6.09 9.01 -10.44
N LEU A 272 -5.90 7.94 -9.66
CA LEU A 272 -5.00 6.83 -9.97
C LEU A 272 -5.76 5.50 -10.02
N VAL A 273 -5.27 4.58 -10.86
CA VAL A 273 -5.72 3.17 -10.92
C VAL A 273 -4.50 2.27 -11.04
N GLU A 274 -4.39 1.28 -10.18
CA GLU A 274 -3.37 0.25 -10.27
C GLU A 274 -3.75 -0.76 -11.38
N VAL A 275 -3.32 -0.43 -12.59
CA VAL A 275 -3.61 -1.24 -13.78
C VAL A 275 -2.69 -2.45 -13.84
N TRP A 276 -1.42 -2.31 -13.42
CA TRP A 276 -0.45 -3.37 -13.42
C TRP A 276 -0.07 -3.79 -12.01
N HIS A 277 -0.62 -4.91 -11.60
CA HIS A 277 -0.36 -5.55 -10.32
C HIS A 277 0.30 -6.91 -10.56
N TRP A 278 1.07 -7.44 -9.61
CA TRP A 278 1.74 -8.73 -9.75
C TRP A 278 0.78 -9.87 -10.13
N SER A 279 -0.47 -9.83 -9.73
CA SER A 279 -1.49 -10.82 -10.08
C SER A 279 -1.91 -10.81 -11.55
N TRP A 280 -1.45 -9.85 -12.33
CA TRP A 280 -1.61 -9.88 -13.79
C TRP A 280 -0.61 -10.85 -14.41
N LEU A 281 -0.86 -12.16 -14.24
CA LEU A 281 0.06 -13.23 -14.59
C LEU A 281 0.17 -13.47 -16.10
N ASP A 282 -0.93 -13.37 -16.85
CA ASP A 282 -0.93 -13.43 -18.32
C ASP A 282 -0.97 -12.01 -18.89
N LEU A 283 0.19 -11.46 -19.20
CA LEU A 283 0.34 -10.10 -19.73
C LEU A 283 -0.21 -9.91 -21.17
N ARG A 284 -0.73 -10.95 -21.81
CA ARG A 284 -1.52 -10.87 -23.06
C ARG A 284 -2.99 -10.58 -22.76
N TRP A 285 -3.48 -10.92 -21.59
CA TRP A 285 -4.85 -10.68 -21.16
C TRP A 285 -5.05 -9.20 -20.83
N THR A 286 -6.01 -8.55 -21.50
CA THR A 286 -6.17 -7.09 -21.48
C THR A 286 -7.25 -6.58 -20.52
N MET A 287 -7.82 -7.44 -19.68
CA MET A 287 -8.87 -7.03 -18.74
C MET A 287 -8.47 -5.92 -17.75
N PRO A 288 -7.23 -5.86 -17.21
CA PRO A 288 -6.84 -4.72 -16.38
C PRO A 288 -6.97 -3.38 -17.11
N LEU A 289 -6.59 -3.36 -18.39
CA LEU A 289 -6.72 -2.18 -19.25
C LEU A 289 -8.18 -1.88 -19.56
N ALA A 290 -8.96 -2.90 -19.91
CA ALA A 290 -10.38 -2.75 -20.21
C ALA A 290 -11.16 -2.22 -18.99
N TRP A 291 -10.85 -2.73 -17.78
CA TRP A 291 -11.45 -2.23 -16.56
C TRP A 291 -11.11 -0.75 -16.31
N TRP A 292 -9.83 -0.38 -16.39
CA TRP A 292 -9.39 1.01 -16.27
C TRP A 292 -10.11 1.94 -17.24
N LEU A 293 -10.13 1.58 -18.53
CA LEU A 293 -10.75 2.41 -19.57
C LEU A 293 -12.28 2.52 -19.42
N ALA A 294 -12.94 1.48 -18.92
CA ALA A 294 -14.37 1.50 -18.60
C ALA A 294 -14.67 2.29 -17.32
N TRP A 295 -13.76 2.25 -16.35
CA TRP A 295 -13.89 2.96 -15.08
C TRP A 295 -13.70 4.47 -15.24
N ASP A 296 -12.53 4.87 -15.68
CA ASP A 296 -12.18 6.25 -16.00
C ASP A 296 -10.90 6.31 -16.86
N PRO A 297 -11.01 6.54 -18.17
CA PRO A 297 -9.82 6.71 -19.02
C PRO A 297 -9.00 7.95 -18.68
N GLY A 298 -9.55 8.88 -17.87
CA GLY A 298 -8.88 10.06 -17.33
C GLY A 298 -7.94 9.75 -16.18
N ALA A 299 -8.16 8.67 -15.43
CA ALA A 299 -7.29 8.27 -14.34
C ALA A 299 -5.89 7.87 -14.83
N VAL A 300 -4.88 8.18 -14.05
CA VAL A 300 -3.48 7.83 -14.35
C VAL A 300 -3.24 6.36 -13.99
N PRO A 301 -2.79 5.54 -14.94
CA PRO A 301 -2.45 4.15 -14.65
C PRO A 301 -1.13 4.09 -13.86
N VAL A 302 -1.11 3.26 -12.83
CA VAL A 302 0.08 2.98 -12.03
C VAL A 302 0.29 1.47 -11.89
N GLY A 303 1.44 1.08 -11.38
CA GLY A 303 1.76 -0.29 -11.04
C GLY A 303 2.22 -0.41 -9.59
N GLY A 304 1.99 -1.58 -8.99
CA GLY A 304 2.45 -1.91 -7.66
C GLY A 304 2.67 -3.41 -7.49
N SER A 305 3.65 -3.77 -6.66
CA SER A 305 3.99 -5.17 -6.41
C SER A 305 3.11 -5.84 -5.37
N ASP A 306 2.44 -5.05 -4.53
CA ASP A 306 1.73 -5.56 -3.36
C ASP A 306 2.62 -6.46 -2.49
N TRP A 307 3.87 -6.01 -2.32
CA TRP A 307 4.91 -6.78 -1.65
C TRP A 307 4.62 -7.01 -0.18
N HIS A 308 4.67 -8.26 0.26
CA HIS A 308 4.50 -8.64 1.66
C HIS A 308 5.73 -9.36 2.22
N ARG A 309 6.33 -10.29 1.46
CA ARG A 309 7.40 -11.15 2.02
C ARG A 309 8.34 -11.75 0.98
N PRO A 310 9.61 -11.97 1.36
CA PRO A 310 10.55 -12.68 0.50
C PRO A 310 10.10 -14.09 0.15
N GLY A 311 10.28 -14.47 -1.13
CA GLY A 311 10.12 -15.84 -1.61
C GLY A 311 8.69 -16.27 -1.99
N SER A 312 7.68 -15.45 -1.76
CA SER A 312 6.29 -15.74 -2.14
C SER A 312 5.73 -14.78 -3.18
N ASP A 313 6.21 -13.54 -3.20
CA ASP A 313 5.63 -12.48 -3.98
C ASP A 313 6.62 -11.96 -5.04
N ALA A 314 6.12 -11.23 -6.03
CA ALA A 314 6.97 -10.47 -6.93
C ALA A 314 7.76 -9.42 -6.11
N PRO A 315 9.07 -9.24 -6.35
CA PRO A 315 9.86 -8.29 -5.57
C PRO A 315 9.39 -6.85 -5.78
N PRO A 316 9.67 -5.93 -4.84
CA PRO A 316 9.36 -4.52 -5.01
C PRO A 316 9.84 -3.98 -6.35
N GLY A 317 9.00 -3.16 -7.01
CA GLY A 317 9.25 -2.66 -8.36
C GLY A 317 8.98 -3.67 -9.49
N THR A 318 8.22 -4.71 -9.21
CA THR A 318 7.74 -5.67 -10.22
C THR A 318 6.22 -5.77 -10.15
N PRO A 319 5.49 -4.96 -10.95
CA PRO A 319 5.95 -3.99 -11.96
C PRO A 319 6.61 -2.73 -11.36
N THR A 320 7.40 -2.02 -12.18
CA THR A 320 7.99 -0.73 -11.82
C THR A 320 7.13 0.41 -12.33
N THR A 321 6.74 1.31 -11.45
CA THR A 321 6.17 2.60 -11.82
C THR A 321 7.29 3.65 -11.93
N TRP A 322 7.40 4.23 -13.11
CA TRP A 322 8.31 5.34 -13.41
C TRP A 322 7.58 6.66 -13.28
N VAL A 323 8.13 7.60 -12.53
CA VAL A 323 7.56 8.93 -12.37
C VAL A 323 8.59 9.98 -12.76
N GLU A 324 8.23 10.90 -13.68
CA GLU A 324 9.12 11.98 -14.08
C GLU A 324 9.02 13.15 -13.10
N CYS A 325 10.09 13.36 -12.33
CA CYS A 325 10.16 14.31 -11.22
C CYS A 325 11.18 15.42 -11.48
N ALA A 326 10.95 16.59 -10.89
CA ALA A 326 11.91 17.72 -10.89
C ALA A 326 12.92 17.63 -9.74
N ALA A 327 12.62 16.84 -8.71
CA ALA A 327 13.46 16.61 -7.53
C ALA A 327 13.20 15.23 -6.96
N ASP A 328 13.95 14.86 -5.94
CA ASP A 328 13.65 13.69 -5.11
C ASP A 328 12.66 14.04 -4.00
N GLY A 329 12.11 13.02 -3.38
CA GLY A 329 11.24 13.15 -2.24
C GLY A 329 9.75 12.95 -2.52
N PRO A 330 8.96 12.72 -1.47
CA PRO A 330 7.55 12.34 -1.58
C PRO A 330 6.69 13.36 -2.36
N ALA A 331 6.90 14.65 -2.14
CA ALA A 331 6.14 15.70 -2.81
C ALA A 331 6.37 15.70 -4.33
N ALA A 332 7.62 15.52 -4.79
CA ALA A 332 7.95 15.48 -6.21
C ALA A 332 7.35 14.24 -6.90
N VAL A 333 7.30 13.10 -6.22
CA VAL A 333 6.63 11.89 -6.71
C VAL A 333 5.12 12.13 -6.82
N LEU A 334 4.47 12.69 -5.80
CA LEU A 334 3.04 13.01 -5.84
C LEU A 334 2.70 14.01 -6.96
N ASP A 335 3.53 15.02 -7.19
CA ASP A 335 3.36 15.98 -8.28
C ASP A 335 3.49 15.31 -9.65
N GLY A 336 4.46 14.39 -9.81
CA GLY A 336 4.61 13.62 -11.02
C GLY A 336 3.41 12.72 -11.32
N LEU A 337 2.88 12.05 -10.28
CA LEU A 337 1.66 11.24 -10.37
C LEU A 337 0.44 12.10 -10.72
N ARG A 338 0.25 13.23 -10.04
CA ARG A 338 -0.86 14.19 -10.28
C ARG A 338 -0.89 14.72 -11.69
N ASP A 339 0.28 14.99 -12.23
CA ASP A 339 0.44 15.50 -13.60
C ASP A 339 0.40 14.40 -14.67
N GLY A 340 0.21 13.13 -14.27
CA GLY A 340 0.17 11.99 -15.19
C GLY A 340 1.50 11.71 -15.89
N ARG A 341 2.63 12.16 -15.31
CA ARG A 341 3.99 11.91 -15.84
C ARG A 341 4.47 10.53 -15.38
N VAL A 342 3.85 9.51 -15.91
CA VAL A 342 3.99 8.13 -15.47
C VAL A 342 4.19 7.19 -16.65
N ALA A 343 5.06 6.20 -16.44
CA ALA A 343 5.18 5.02 -17.28
C ALA A 343 5.28 3.78 -16.39
N ILE A 344 4.89 2.62 -16.90
CA ILE A 344 4.97 1.36 -16.17
C ILE A 344 5.77 0.37 -17.01
N SER A 345 6.65 -0.37 -16.38
CA SER A 345 7.37 -1.49 -17.00
C SER A 345 7.24 -2.75 -16.14
N GLY A 346 7.37 -3.92 -16.74
CA GLY A 346 7.26 -5.18 -16.00
C GLY A 346 8.31 -5.32 -14.90
N ARG A 347 9.46 -4.63 -15.03
CA ARG A 347 10.54 -4.56 -14.04
C ARG A 347 11.47 -3.38 -14.33
N ARG A 348 12.27 -2.97 -13.34
CA ARG A 348 13.17 -1.82 -13.44
C ARG A 348 14.12 -1.86 -14.63
N ASP A 349 14.70 -3.01 -14.92
CA ASP A 349 15.69 -3.20 -15.99
C ASP A 349 15.07 -3.71 -17.31
N GLY A 350 13.73 -3.74 -17.39
CA GLY A 350 12.99 -4.12 -18.57
C GLY A 350 12.80 -2.98 -19.57
N PRO A 351 12.13 -3.27 -20.72
CA PRO A 351 11.71 -2.26 -21.68
C PRO A 351 10.86 -1.18 -21.02
N VAL A 352 11.06 0.08 -21.44
CA VAL A 352 10.27 1.23 -20.97
C VAL A 352 9.69 1.98 -22.16
N LEU A 353 8.45 2.46 -22.02
CA LEU A 353 7.81 3.34 -22.97
C LEU A 353 7.48 4.67 -22.29
N LEU A 354 8.10 5.73 -22.74
CA LEU A 354 7.97 7.05 -22.16
C LEU A 354 7.19 7.97 -23.09
N ARG A 355 6.39 8.88 -22.53
CA ARG A 355 5.84 10.02 -23.27
C ARG A 355 6.65 11.27 -22.95
N SER A 356 7.13 11.96 -23.98
CA SER A 356 7.87 13.22 -23.86
C SER A 356 7.32 14.22 -24.87
N GLY A 357 6.42 15.10 -24.43
CA GLY A 357 5.70 16.00 -25.33
C GLY A 357 4.91 15.23 -26.39
N ASP A 358 5.15 15.52 -27.65
CA ASP A 358 4.50 14.88 -28.81
C ASP A 358 5.24 13.63 -29.31
N GLU A 359 6.12 13.06 -28.49
CA GLU A 359 6.88 11.86 -28.83
C GLU A 359 6.61 10.73 -27.85
N MET A 360 6.67 9.50 -28.38
CA MET A 360 6.78 8.26 -27.63
C MET A 360 8.20 7.74 -27.77
N ILE A 361 8.88 7.45 -26.66
CA ILE A 361 10.26 6.98 -26.66
C ILE A 361 10.29 5.58 -26.06
N ALA A 362 10.62 4.60 -26.88
CA ALA A 362 10.91 3.24 -26.44
C ALA A 362 12.38 3.12 -26.06
N VAL A 363 12.67 2.51 -24.90
CA VAL A 363 14.03 2.30 -24.39
C VAL A 363 14.19 0.83 -24.02
N ASP A 364 15.31 0.23 -24.45
CA ASP A 364 15.68 -1.18 -24.28
C ASP A 364 14.57 -2.16 -24.74
N ALA A 365 13.90 -1.79 -25.85
CA ALA A 365 12.71 -2.44 -26.37
C ALA A 365 12.89 -2.98 -27.81
N GLU A 366 14.11 -3.17 -28.28
CA GLU A 366 14.39 -3.71 -29.62
C GLU A 366 13.64 -5.03 -29.83
N GLY A 367 12.94 -5.14 -30.97
CA GLY A 367 12.08 -6.28 -31.28
C GLY A 367 10.65 -6.17 -30.73
N ALA A 368 10.32 -5.24 -29.84
CA ALA A 368 8.95 -5.05 -29.38
C ALA A 368 8.08 -4.35 -30.42
N THR A 369 6.77 -4.54 -30.33
CA THR A 369 5.77 -3.85 -31.14
C THR A 369 5.12 -2.74 -30.32
N LEU A 370 5.18 -1.49 -30.79
CA LEU A 370 4.42 -0.37 -30.25
C LEU A 370 2.95 -0.50 -30.69
N VAL A 371 2.03 -0.48 -29.73
CA VAL A 371 0.59 -0.65 -29.96
C VAL A 371 -0.15 0.50 -29.27
N GLY A 372 -1.08 1.13 -29.99
CA GLY A 372 -2.03 2.08 -29.45
C GLY A 372 -3.44 1.51 -29.31
N PRO A 373 -4.44 2.33 -28.96
CA PRO A 373 -5.84 1.90 -28.87
C PRO A 373 -6.37 1.26 -30.16
N ASP A 374 -5.93 1.78 -31.30
CA ASP A 374 -6.40 1.34 -32.64
C ASP A 374 -5.57 0.17 -33.20
N GLY A 375 -4.62 -0.37 -32.46
CA GLY A 375 -3.81 -1.50 -32.88
C GLY A 375 -2.31 -1.21 -33.03
N PRO A 376 -1.57 -2.10 -33.74
CA PRO A 376 -0.12 -1.96 -33.93
C PRO A 376 0.23 -0.69 -34.73
N ARG A 377 1.28 0.02 -34.27
CA ARG A 377 1.75 1.27 -34.86
C ARG A 377 3.13 1.15 -35.51
N ALA A 378 4.05 0.46 -34.82
CA ALA A 378 5.44 0.35 -35.28
C ALA A 378 6.14 -0.85 -34.64
N ARG A 379 7.20 -1.35 -35.29
CA ARG A 379 8.20 -2.25 -34.70
C ARG A 379 9.38 -1.46 -34.20
N VAL A 380 9.80 -1.65 -32.96
CA VAL A 380 10.99 -1.04 -32.39
C VAL A 380 12.21 -1.75 -32.98
N ARG A 381 13.13 -1.00 -33.58
CA ARG A 381 14.29 -1.52 -34.31
C ARG A 381 15.64 -1.20 -33.66
N ARG A 382 15.62 -0.35 -32.66
CA ARG A 382 16.83 0.14 -31.97
C ARG A 382 16.63 0.07 -30.46
N PRO A 383 17.70 -0.05 -29.69
CA PRO A 383 17.61 -0.03 -28.22
C PRO A 383 16.91 1.23 -27.67
N ARG A 384 17.03 2.36 -28.40
CA ARG A 384 16.28 3.59 -28.14
C ARG A 384 15.72 4.12 -29.45
N GLU A 385 14.40 4.30 -29.48
CA GLU A 385 13.72 4.79 -30.69
C GLU A 385 12.53 5.67 -30.33
N SER A 386 12.40 6.81 -31.08
CA SER A 386 11.30 7.77 -30.93
C SER A 386 10.26 7.53 -32.02
N PHE A 387 9.00 7.70 -31.65
CA PHE A 387 7.85 7.62 -32.53
C PHE A 387 6.95 8.86 -32.33
N PRO A 388 6.19 9.29 -33.34
CA PRO A 388 5.18 10.33 -33.12
C PRO A 388 4.24 9.97 -31.97
N GLY A 389 3.88 10.92 -31.14
CA GLY A 389 2.87 10.75 -30.10
C GLY A 389 1.52 10.37 -30.65
N ALA A 390 0.68 9.77 -29.85
CA ALA A 390 -0.70 9.47 -30.17
C ALA A 390 -1.57 9.58 -28.91
N ALA A 391 -2.85 9.85 -29.11
CA ALA A 391 -3.82 9.91 -28.03
C ALA A 391 -4.03 8.51 -27.40
N GLY A 392 -4.44 8.52 -26.14
CA GLY A 392 -4.74 7.33 -25.38
C GLY A 392 -3.51 6.53 -24.93
N HIS A 393 -3.75 5.39 -24.34
CA HIS A 393 -2.72 4.51 -23.81
C HIS A 393 -1.89 3.87 -24.93
N GLN A 394 -0.60 3.72 -24.67
CA GLN A 394 0.35 3.08 -25.56
C GLN A 394 1.07 1.95 -24.83
N ARG A 395 1.34 0.84 -25.51
CA ARG A 395 2.02 -0.32 -24.96
C ARG A 395 3.16 -0.80 -25.87
N LEU A 396 4.15 -1.41 -25.25
CA LEU A 396 5.10 -2.28 -25.93
C LEU A 396 4.69 -3.73 -25.71
N LEU A 397 4.60 -4.49 -26.76
CA LEU A 397 4.31 -5.92 -26.73
C LEU A 397 5.53 -6.70 -27.24
N ASP A 398 5.78 -7.87 -26.66
CA ASP A 398 6.72 -8.85 -27.23
C ASP A 398 6.12 -9.62 -28.41
N ASP A 399 6.87 -10.58 -28.97
CA ASP A 399 6.44 -11.41 -30.08
C ASP A 399 5.30 -12.37 -29.72
N THR A 400 5.02 -12.60 -28.44
CA THR A 400 3.90 -13.41 -27.95
C THR A 400 2.63 -12.59 -27.73
N GLY A 401 2.74 -11.26 -27.83
CA GLY A 401 1.67 -10.31 -27.51
C GLY A 401 1.59 -9.92 -26.04
N ALA A 402 2.55 -10.33 -25.22
CA ALA A 402 2.59 -9.94 -23.80
C ALA A 402 3.04 -8.48 -23.63
N THR A 403 2.41 -7.76 -22.71
CA THR A 403 2.73 -6.37 -22.41
C THR A 403 4.08 -6.27 -21.67
N LEU A 404 5.00 -5.49 -22.21
CA LEU A 404 6.33 -5.21 -21.64
C LEU A 404 6.38 -3.87 -20.91
N ALA A 405 5.68 -2.87 -21.45
CA ALA A 405 5.59 -1.52 -20.90
C ALA A 405 4.27 -0.86 -21.31
N LEU A 406 3.83 0.10 -20.50
CA LEU A 406 2.61 0.86 -20.66
C LEU A 406 2.83 2.32 -20.29
N THR A 407 2.24 3.24 -21.06
CA THR A 407 2.08 4.66 -20.70
C THR A 407 0.77 5.20 -21.24
N ARG A 408 0.30 6.31 -20.67
CA ARG A 408 -0.90 7.01 -21.13
C ARG A 408 -0.58 8.06 -22.17
#